data_abc867c630d5a81da668a957a1090719
#
_entry.id   abc867c630d5a81da668a957a1090719
#
_cell.length_a   1.000
_cell.length_b   1.000
_cell.length_c   1.000
_cell.angle_alpha   90.00
_cell.angle_beta   90.00
_cell.angle_gamma   90.00
#
_symmetry.space_group_name_H-M   'P 1'
#
loop_
_entity.id
_entity.type
_entity.pdbx_description
1 polymer ?
#
loop_
_entity_poly.entity_id
_entity_poly.type
_entity_poly.pdbx_seq_one_letter_code
_entity_poly.pdbx_strand_id
1 'polypeptide(L)'
;KTVEADFEELLAKSPEILKCIPILLAVRANEIYAMDEDGGLTYNFKEKNLSIEQYKVFMRKTGLFHLIQYRIINNLVDYVLGVETGLDSNGRKNRGGHLMEDLLERFIQEAGFIKEISYFKEMTISQISRKWHIDLSAISNQGKTEKRFDFVIKTDKSIYAVETNFYGSGGSKLNETARSYKNLTLESRTIEGFNFMWFTDGKGWFSARHNLEETFDVLPHLYNIQDLENGILKE
;
A
#
# COMPACT_ATOMS: atom_id res chain seq x y z
N LYS A 1 -30.26 2.01 -14.47
CA LYS A 1 -29.56 2.80 -13.42
C LYS A 1 -28.16 2.23 -13.29
N THR A 2 -27.19 3.06 -12.90
CA THR A 2 -25.84 2.62 -12.57
C THR A 2 -25.75 2.25 -11.09
N VAL A 3 -24.82 1.40 -10.73
CA VAL A 3 -24.57 1.01 -9.32
C VAL A 3 -24.33 2.24 -8.42
N GLU A 4 -23.69 3.29 -8.97
CA GLU A 4 -23.44 4.55 -8.25
C GLU A 4 -24.73 5.33 -7.97
N ALA A 5 -25.65 5.36 -8.93
CA ALA A 5 -26.95 6.02 -8.75
C ALA A 5 -27.84 5.27 -7.75
N ASP A 6 -27.80 3.94 -7.77
CA ASP A 6 -28.50 3.12 -6.80
C ASP A 6 -27.92 3.28 -5.39
N PHE A 7 -26.59 3.36 -5.25
CA PHE A 7 -25.92 3.66 -3.99
C PHE A 7 -26.29 5.04 -3.44
N GLU A 8 -26.29 6.06 -4.29
CA GLU A 8 -26.68 7.43 -3.92
C GLU A 8 -28.13 7.48 -3.38
N GLU A 9 -29.06 6.86 -4.11
CA GLU A 9 -30.48 6.78 -3.68
C GLU A 9 -30.62 6.02 -2.37
N LEU A 10 -29.91 4.90 -2.22
CA LEU A 10 -29.95 4.08 -1.02
C LEU A 10 -29.34 4.81 0.18
N LEU A 11 -28.19 5.48 0.01
CA LEU A 11 -27.54 6.24 1.07
C LEU A 11 -28.35 7.46 1.51
N ALA A 12 -29.07 8.10 0.58
CA ALA A 12 -29.96 9.21 0.88
C ALA A 12 -31.18 8.76 1.72
N LYS A 13 -31.71 7.55 1.46
CA LYS A 13 -32.84 6.97 2.19
C LYS A 13 -32.48 6.33 3.52
N SER A 14 -31.33 5.69 3.57
CA SER A 14 -30.88 4.84 4.67
C SER A 14 -29.39 5.05 4.94
N PRO A 15 -28.98 6.13 5.66
CA PRO A 15 -27.59 6.42 5.93
C PRO A 15 -26.84 5.32 6.70
N GLU A 16 -27.57 4.47 7.41
CA GLU A 16 -27.02 3.33 8.16
C GLU A 16 -26.35 2.27 7.30
N ILE A 17 -26.58 2.26 5.98
CA ILE A 17 -25.88 1.36 5.05
C ILE A 17 -24.34 1.58 5.06
N LEU A 18 -23.90 2.76 5.46
CA LEU A 18 -22.48 3.03 5.60
C LEU A 18 -21.77 2.03 6.50
N LYS A 19 -22.44 1.50 7.52
CA LYS A 19 -21.90 0.50 8.45
C LYS A 19 -21.50 -0.80 7.77
N CYS A 20 -22.05 -1.09 6.59
CA CYS A 20 -21.71 -2.29 5.82
C CYS A 20 -20.41 -2.14 5.04
N ILE A 21 -19.98 -0.91 4.73
CA ILE A 21 -18.81 -0.65 3.87
C ILE A 21 -17.51 -1.19 4.49
N PRO A 22 -17.18 -0.94 5.77
CA PRO A 22 -15.98 -1.51 6.37
C PRO A 22 -15.95 -3.05 6.32
N ILE A 23 -17.12 -3.69 6.49
CA ILE A 23 -17.24 -5.15 6.41
C ILE A 23 -16.91 -5.64 5.00
N LEU A 24 -17.42 -4.96 3.97
CA LEU A 24 -17.11 -5.30 2.57
C LEU A 24 -15.62 -5.14 2.23
N LEU A 25 -14.93 -4.26 2.93
CA LEU A 25 -13.48 -4.07 2.83
C LEU A 25 -12.68 -4.99 3.78
N ALA A 26 -13.35 -5.84 4.54
CA ALA A 26 -12.75 -6.65 5.59
C ALA A 26 -12.01 -5.81 6.67
N VAL A 27 -12.54 -4.65 7.00
CA VAL A 27 -12.03 -3.73 8.02
C VAL A 27 -13.01 -3.68 9.19
N ARG A 28 -12.51 -3.81 10.43
CA ARG A 28 -13.36 -3.70 11.63
C ARG A 28 -13.46 -2.27 12.17
N ALA A 29 -12.64 -1.34 11.69
CA ALA A 29 -12.71 0.05 12.11
C ALA A 29 -13.90 0.74 11.45
N ASN A 30 -14.65 1.53 12.23
CA ASN A 30 -15.74 2.37 11.72
C ASN A 30 -15.23 3.68 11.10
N GLU A 31 -13.95 3.99 11.25
CA GLU A 31 -13.29 5.14 10.64
C GLU A 31 -12.14 4.64 9.78
N ILE A 32 -12.11 5.07 8.54
CA ILE A 32 -11.05 4.76 7.58
C ILE A 32 -10.47 6.07 7.10
N TYR A 33 -9.17 6.25 7.31
CA TYR A 33 -8.41 7.31 6.68
C TYR A 33 -7.96 6.84 5.30
N ALA A 34 -8.31 7.59 4.28
CA ALA A 34 -7.84 7.38 2.92
C ALA A 34 -7.17 8.65 2.42
N MET A 35 -6.04 8.48 1.76
CA MET A 35 -5.30 9.55 1.09
C MET A 35 -5.35 9.31 -0.42
N ASP A 36 -5.58 10.37 -1.17
CA ASP A 36 -5.56 10.37 -2.62
C ASP A 36 -5.01 11.69 -3.16
N GLU A 37 -5.08 11.90 -4.46
CA GLU A 37 -4.64 13.11 -5.15
C GLU A 37 -5.30 14.41 -4.66
N ASP A 38 -6.49 14.31 -4.06
CA ASP A 38 -7.24 15.45 -3.50
C ASP A 38 -6.92 15.67 -2.01
N GLY A 39 -6.02 14.84 -1.43
CA GLY A 39 -5.60 14.89 -0.03
C GLY A 39 -6.18 13.78 0.85
N GLY A 40 -5.90 13.86 2.15
CA GLY A 40 -6.33 12.85 3.12
C GLY A 40 -7.70 13.15 3.71
N LEU A 41 -8.61 12.18 3.67
CA LEU A 41 -9.93 12.25 4.26
C LEU A 41 -10.16 11.12 5.27
N THR A 42 -10.80 11.44 6.39
CA THR A 42 -11.29 10.43 7.34
C THR A 42 -12.78 10.17 7.09
N TYR A 43 -13.09 9.00 6.60
CA TYR A 43 -14.44 8.52 6.38
C TYR A 43 -14.96 7.86 7.65
N ASN A 44 -16.09 8.35 8.18
CA ASN A 44 -16.78 7.72 9.31
C ASN A 44 -17.98 6.94 8.78
N PHE A 45 -18.00 5.64 9.05
CA PHE A 45 -19.02 4.71 8.59
C PHE A 45 -20.05 4.40 9.67
N LYS A 46 -19.88 4.90 10.89
CA LYS A 46 -20.89 4.83 11.95
C LYS A 46 -21.89 5.99 11.84
N GLU A 47 -21.36 7.18 11.55
CA GLU A 47 -22.13 8.41 11.40
C GLU A 47 -21.61 9.16 10.17
N LYS A 48 -22.51 9.50 9.24
CA LYS A 48 -22.14 10.19 8.01
C LYS A 48 -21.50 11.55 8.31
N ASN A 49 -20.21 11.71 8.04
CA ASN A 49 -19.44 12.92 8.28
C ASN A 49 -19.05 13.68 6.99
N LEU A 50 -19.27 13.07 5.83
CA LEU A 50 -18.91 13.61 4.52
C LEU A 50 -20.11 13.65 3.57
N SER A 51 -19.96 14.28 2.42
CA SER A 51 -20.98 14.30 1.38
C SER A 51 -21.16 12.92 0.74
N ILE A 52 -22.33 12.70 0.12
CA ILE A 52 -22.62 11.45 -0.63
C ILE A 52 -21.58 11.27 -1.76
N GLU A 53 -21.18 12.34 -2.45
CA GLU A 53 -20.19 12.25 -3.51
C GLU A 53 -18.83 11.78 -3.00
N GLN A 54 -18.38 12.25 -1.85
CA GLN A 54 -17.13 11.76 -1.24
C GLN A 54 -17.21 10.26 -0.91
N TYR A 55 -18.32 9.76 -0.39
CA TYR A 55 -18.51 8.31 -0.21
C TYR A 55 -18.55 7.56 -1.54
N LYS A 56 -19.12 8.13 -2.61
CA LYS A 56 -19.08 7.54 -3.96
C LYS A 56 -17.63 7.47 -4.49
N VAL A 57 -16.84 8.52 -4.29
CA VAL A 57 -15.41 8.54 -4.62
C VAL A 57 -14.69 7.42 -3.85
N PHE A 58 -14.95 7.28 -2.57
CA PHE A 58 -14.39 6.19 -1.77
C PHE A 58 -14.75 4.81 -2.32
N MET A 59 -16.04 4.57 -2.62
CA MET A 59 -16.52 3.30 -3.18
C MET A 59 -15.90 2.99 -4.55
N ARG A 60 -15.70 4.03 -5.37
CA ARG A 60 -15.06 3.91 -6.69
C ARG A 60 -13.59 3.57 -6.56
N LYS A 61 -12.84 4.35 -5.77
CA LYS A 61 -11.39 4.19 -5.58
C LYS A 61 -11.02 2.88 -4.87
N THR A 62 -11.86 2.39 -3.96
CA THR A 62 -11.67 1.08 -3.31
C THR A 62 -12.08 -0.12 -4.19
N GLY A 63 -12.67 0.13 -5.36
CA GLY A 63 -13.15 -0.93 -6.25
C GLY A 63 -14.46 -1.60 -5.79
N LEU A 64 -15.10 -1.11 -4.73
CA LEU A 64 -16.34 -1.72 -4.23
C LEU A 64 -17.48 -1.65 -5.23
N PHE A 65 -17.61 -0.57 -5.99
CA PHE A 65 -18.62 -0.52 -7.06
C PHE A 65 -18.37 -1.59 -8.12
N HIS A 66 -17.12 -1.79 -8.51
CA HIS A 66 -16.76 -2.85 -9.46
C HIS A 66 -17.09 -4.24 -8.89
N LEU A 67 -16.74 -4.49 -7.65
CA LEU A 67 -17.02 -5.73 -6.95
C LEU A 67 -18.52 -6.08 -6.93
N ILE A 68 -19.37 -5.09 -6.65
CA ILE A 68 -20.82 -5.24 -6.59
C ILE A 68 -21.44 -5.36 -7.99
N GLN A 69 -21.01 -4.52 -8.93
CA GLN A 69 -21.58 -4.41 -10.26
C GLN A 69 -21.39 -5.69 -11.10
N TYR A 70 -20.21 -6.28 -11.03
CA TYR A 70 -19.86 -7.44 -11.85
C TYR A 70 -20.17 -8.78 -11.19
N ARG A 71 -20.96 -8.75 -10.11
CA ARG A 71 -21.40 -9.97 -9.40
C ARG A 71 -20.26 -10.91 -9.01
N ILE A 72 -19.10 -10.37 -8.73
CA ILE A 72 -17.99 -11.11 -8.11
C ILE A 72 -18.46 -11.64 -6.74
N ILE A 73 -19.47 -10.97 -6.15
CA ILE A 73 -20.20 -11.41 -4.98
C ILE A 73 -21.62 -11.82 -5.41
N ASN A 74 -21.88 -13.12 -5.46
CA ASN A 74 -23.21 -13.64 -5.76
C ASN A 74 -24.18 -13.54 -4.57
N ASN A 75 -23.66 -13.58 -3.36
CA ASN A 75 -24.40 -13.48 -2.11
C ASN A 75 -23.60 -12.68 -1.09
N LEU A 76 -24.12 -11.51 -0.69
CA LEU A 76 -23.46 -10.63 0.28
C LEU A 76 -23.33 -11.28 1.67
N VAL A 77 -24.27 -12.11 2.08
CA VAL A 77 -24.21 -12.80 3.38
C VAL A 77 -23.07 -13.81 3.39
N ASP A 78 -22.95 -14.63 2.35
CA ASP A 78 -21.86 -15.60 2.22
C ASP A 78 -20.49 -14.90 2.11
N TYR A 79 -20.45 -13.77 1.40
CA TYR A 79 -19.25 -12.95 1.33
C TYR A 79 -18.84 -12.41 2.70
N VAL A 80 -19.78 -11.84 3.47
CA VAL A 80 -19.52 -11.30 4.81
C VAL A 80 -19.11 -12.42 5.77
N LEU A 81 -19.75 -13.58 5.72
CA LEU A 81 -19.33 -14.75 6.49
C LEU A 81 -17.93 -15.22 6.11
N GLY A 82 -17.62 -15.26 4.81
CA GLY A 82 -16.28 -15.57 4.30
C GLY A 82 -15.24 -14.54 4.74
N VAL A 83 -15.60 -13.26 4.74
CA VAL A 83 -14.77 -12.16 5.25
C VAL A 83 -14.54 -12.32 6.76
N GLU A 84 -15.58 -12.54 7.55
CA GLU A 84 -15.46 -12.70 9.01
C GLU A 84 -14.65 -13.95 9.38
N THR A 85 -14.83 -15.07 8.69
CA THR A 85 -14.02 -16.28 8.90
C THR A 85 -12.57 -16.12 8.40
N GLY A 86 -12.35 -15.38 7.32
CA GLY A 86 -11.01 -15.07 6.78
C GLY A 86 -10.30 -13.92 7.48
N LEU A 87 -11.01 -13.14 8.32
CA LEU A 87 -10.46 -12.04 9.11
C LEU A 87 -9.61 -12.51 10.30
N ASP A 88 -9.58 -13.79 10.59
CA ASP A 88 -8.65 -14.33 11.56
C ASP A 88 -7.20 -14.24 11.04
N SER A 89 -6.54 -13.20 11.53
CA SER A 89 -5.11 -12.91 11.60
C SER A 89 -4.30 -12.69 10.31
N ASN A 90 -4.42 -13.44 9.23
CA ASN A 90 -3.53 -13.32 8.06
C ASN A 90 -4.13 -12.53 6.87
N GLY A 91 -5.42 -12.67 6.60
CA GLY A 91 -6.07 -11.99 5.47
C GLY A 91 -6.11 -10.46 5.59
N ARG A 92 -6.11 -9.94 6.83
CA ARG A 92 -6.15 -8.50 7.13
C ARG A 92 -4.82 -7.80 6.86
N LYS A 93 -3.70 -8.48 7.16
CA LYS A 93 -2.36 -7.95 6.92
C LYS A 93 -2.04 -7.84 5.43
N ASN A 94 -2.56 -8.76 4.63
CA ASN A 94 -2.26 -8.83 3.21
C ASN A 94 -3.02 -7.78 2.38
N ARG A 95 -4.28 -7.44 2.72
CA ARG A 95 -5.09 -6.52 1.90
C ARG A 95 -4.68 -5.05 2.00
N GLY A 96 -4.29 -4.57 3.20
CA GLY A 96 -3.79 -3.20 3.35
C GLY A 96 -2.41 -3.00 2.72
N GLY A 97 -1.58 -4.06 2.68
CA GLY A 97 -0.32 -4.08 1.95
C GLY A 97 -0.53 -4.03 0.44
N HIS A 98 -1.42 -4.86 -0.08
CA HIS A 98 -1.70 -4.91 -1.52
C HIS A 98 -2.25 -3.59 -2.08
N LEU A 99 -3.07 -2.84 -1.33
CA LEU A 99 -3.57 -1.53 -1.80
C LEU A 99 -2.43 -0.54 -2.05
N MET A 100 -1.42 -0.49 -1.18
CA MET A 100 -0.27 0.39 -1.38
C MET A 100 0.64 -0.13 -2.50
N GLU A 101 0.81 -1.45 -2.62
CA GLU A 101 1.52 -2.06 -3.74
C GLU A 101 0.83 -1.77 -5.08
N ASP A 102 -0.48 -1.94 -5.17
CA ASP A 102 -1.26 -1.67 -6.39
C ASP A 102 -1.20 -0.19 -6.79
N LEU A 103 -1.26 0.70 -5.80
CA LEU A 103 -1.10 2.14 -6.01
C LEU A 103 0.29 2.44 -6.58
N LEU A 104 1.34 1.93 -5.95
CA LEU A 104 2.72 2.12 -6.41
C LEU A 104 2.94 1.52 -7.80
N GLU A 105 2.41 0.31 -8.09
CA GLU A 105 2.52 -0.32 -9.41
C GLU A 105 1.94 0.57 -10.51
N ARG A 106 0.79 1.23 -10.24
CA ARG A 106 0.20 2.19 -11.17
C ARG A 106 1.15 3.35 -11.47
N PHE A 107 1.72 3.99 -10.45
CA PHE A 107 2.68 5.09 -10.65
C PHE A 107 3.96 4.64 -11.36
N ILE A 108 4.47 3.43 -11.10
CA ILE A 108 5.60 2.84 -11.82
C ILE A 108 5.28 2.73 -13.32
N GLN A 109 4.07 2.25 -13.67
CA GLN A 109 3.63 2.14 -15.06
C GLN A 109 3.42 3.52 -15.71
N GLU A 110 2.81 4.48 -15.01
CA GLU A 110 2.61 5.85 -15.47
C GLU A 110 3.95 6.61 -15.67
N ALA A 111 5.00 6.22 -14.93
CA ALA A 111 6.35 6.70 -15.14
C ALA A 111 7.05 6.09 -16.39
N GLY A 112 6.40 5.11 -17.05
CA GLY A 112 6.89 4.49 -18.27
C GLY A 112 7.66 3.19 -18.06
N PHE A 113 7.74 2.66 -16.85
CA PHE A 113 8.35 1.36 -16.62
C PHE A 113 7.41 0.23 -17.06
N ILE A 114 7.99 -0.82 -17.65
CA ILE A 114 7.26 -1.96 -18.24
C ILE A 114 7.53 -3.20 -17.40
N LYS A 115 6.44 -3.87 -17.01
CA LYS A 115 6.49 -5.10 -16.21
C LYS A 115 7.32 -6.19 -16.92
N GLU A 116 8.11 -6.92 -16.13
CA GLU A 116 9.04 -7.98 -16.57
C GLU A 116 10.14 -7.52 -17.55
N ILE A 117 10.24 -6.19 -17.81
CA ILE A 117 11.28 -5.58 -18.64
C ILE A 117 12.12 -4.62 -17.79
N SER A 118 11.51 -3.56 -17.25
CA SER A 118 12.17 -2.53 -16.44
C SER A 118 11.69 -2.46 -15.00
N TYR A 119 10.58 -3.15 -14.63
CA TYR A 119 10.25 -3.42 -13.25
C TYR A 119 9.72 -4.85 -13.06
N PHE A 120 9.90 -5.37 -11.85
CA PHE A 120 9.58 -6.74 -11.45
C PHE A 120 8.93 -6.72 -10.06
N LYS A 121 8.01 -7.65 -9.79
CA LYS A 121 7.39 -7.83 -8.47
C LYS A 121 8.03 -8.98 -7.71
N GLU A 122 8.07 -8.83 -6.39
CA GLU A 122 8.38 -9.92 -5.45
C GLU A 122 9.70 -10.66 -5.73
N MET A 123 10.75 -9.94 -6.16
CA MET A 123 12.06 -10.55 -6.41
C MET A 123 12.87 -10.76 -5.13
N THR A 124 13.47 -11.92 -5.01
CA THR A 124 14.44 -12.22 -3.94
C THR A 124 15.84 -11.70 -4.29
N ILE A 125 16.69 -11.53 -3.27
CA ILE A 125 18.10 -11.14 -3.43
C ILE A 125 18.83 -12.05 -4.44
N SER A 126 18.65 -13.37 -4.32
CA SER A 126 19.28 -14.32 -5.25
C SER A 126 18.78 -14.19 -6.68
N GLN A 127 17.51 -13.86 -6.89
CA GLN A 127 16.97 -13.59 -8.22
C GLN A 127 17.56 -12.33 -8.82
N ILE A 128 17.68 -11.25 -8.01
CA ILE A 128 18.29 -9.98 -8.42
C ILE A 128 19.76 -10.20 -8.81
N SER A 129 20.53 -10.82 -7.91
CA SER A 129 21.96 -11.14 -8.14
C SER A 129 22.17 -11.94 -9.42
N ARG A 130 21.37 -12.99 -9.65
CA ARG A 130 21.50 -13.84 -10.83
C ARG A 130 21.13 -13.12 -12.11
N LYS A 131 20.06 -12.30 -12.07
CA LYS A 131 19.53 -11.62 -13.26
C LYS A 131 20.47 -10.54 -13.78
N TRP A 132 21.12 -9.80 -12.90
CA TRP A 132 21.96 -8.66 -13.26
C TRP A 132 23.44 -8.81 -12.90
N HIS A 133 23.85 -10.01 -12.47
CA HIS A 133 25.24 -10.33 -12.12
C HIS A 133 25.85 -9.34 -11.10
N ILE A 134 25.04 -8.97 -10.09
CA ILE A 134 25.43 -8.06 -9.00
C ILE A 134 25.62 -8.86 -7.70
N ASP A 135 26.68 -8.55 -6.97
CA ASP A 135 26.93 -9.15 -5.66
C ASP A 135 26.13 -8.40 -4.57
N LEU A 136 25.13 -9.08 -4.01
CA LEU A 136 24.29 -8.59 -2.92
C LEU A 136 24.61 -9.27 -1.58
N SER A 137 25.77 -9.91 -1.44
CA SER A 137 26.15 -10.63 -0.21
C SER A 137 26.29 -9.72 1.01
N ALA A 138 26.50 -8.42 0.80
CA ALA A 138 26.51 -7.42 1.88
C ALA A 138 25.14 -7.19 2.51
N ILE A 139 24.05 -7.56 1.81
CA ILE A 139 22.70 -7.43 2.36
C ILE A 139 22.42 -8.63 3.27
N SER A 140 22.44 -8.37 4.57
CA SER A 140 22.25 -9.37 5.60
C SER A 140 20.80 -9.79 5.70
N ASN A 141 20.54 -11.09 5.67
CA ASN A 141 19.26 -11.66 6.04
C ASN A 141 19.20 -12.06 7.53
N GLN A 142 20.27 -11.79 8.29
CA GLN A 142 20.40 -12.13 9.72
C GLN A 142 20.04 -13.59 10.05
N GLY A 143 20.35 -14.53 9.14
CA GLY A 143 20.02 -15.96 9.31
C GLY A 143 18.53 -16.29 9.14
N LYS A 144 17.72 -15.33 8.67
CA LYS A 144 16.29 -15.51 8.38
C LYS A 144 16.07 -15.95 6.92
N THR A 145 14.81 -16.14 6.58
CA THR A 145 14.37 -16.39 5.20
C THR A 145 14.94 -15.30 4.27
N GLU A 146 15.34 -15.68 3.07
CA GLU A 146 15.87 -14.77 2.07
C GLU A 146 14.96 -13.54 1.88
N LYS A 147 15.56 -12.33 1.88
CA LYS A 147 14.84 -11.09 1.68
C LYS A 147 14.24 -11.03 0.27
N ARG A 148 12.95 -10.73 0.20
CA ARG A 148 12.18 -10.48 -1.02
C ARG A 148 11.67 -9.06 -0.98
N PHE A 149 11.80 -8.33 -2.08
CA PHE A 149 11.34 -6.96 -2.23
C PHE A 149 10.00 -6.92 -2.97
N ASP A 150 9.13 -5.98 -2.59
CA ASP A 150 7.82 -5.81 -3.22
C ASP A 150 7.97 -5.49 -4.71
N PHE A 151 8.91 -4.59 -5.05
CA PHE A 151 9.27 -4.29 -6.44
C PHE A 151 10.79 -4.18 -6.61
N VAL A 152 11.23 -4.40 -7.84
CA VAL A 152 12.57 -4.08 -8.29
C VAL A 152 12.47 -3.30 -9.58
N ILE A 153 13.02 -2.09 -9.61
CA ILE A 153 13.05 -1.23 -10.80
C ILE A 153 14.48 -1.20 -11.34
N LYS A 154 14.65 -1.47 -12.63
CA LYS A 154 15.93 -1.42 -13.32
C LYS A 154 15.95 -0.25 -14.29
N THR A 155 16.85 0.69 -14.03
CA THR A 155 17.18 1.77 -14.96
C THR A 155 18.50 1.45 -15.68
N ASP A 156 18.90 2.28 -16.62
CA ASP A 156 20.19 2.10 -17.33
C ASP A 156 21.38 2.11 -16.36
N LYS A 157 21.29 2.86 -15.26
CA LYS A 157 22.41 3.08 -14.33
C LYS A 157 22.32 2.24 -13.06
N SER A 158 21.14 1.94 -12.58
CA SER A 158 20.95 1.40 -11.23
C SER A 158 19.81 0.39 -11.16
N ILE A 159 19.86 -0.42 -10.09
CA ILE A 159 18.76 -1.27 -9.63
C ILE A 159 18.22 -0.64 -8.35
N TYR A 160 16.91 -0.46 -8.27
CA TYR A 160 16.21 0.01 -7.09
C TYR A 160 15.36 -1.13 -6.53
N ALA A 161 15.74 -1.59 -5.34
CA ALA A 161 14.94 -2.54 -4.58
C ALA A 161 13.94 -1.76 -3.71
N VAL A 162 12.66 -2.01 -3.92
CA VAL A 162 11.58 -1.18 -3.41
C VAL A 162 10.72 -1.95 -2.41
N GLU A 163 10.46 -1.32 -1.28
CA GLU A 163 9.48 -1.76 -0.29
C GLU A 163 8.38 -0.72 -0.14
N THR A 164 7.18 -1.16 0.17
CA THR A 164 6.03 -0.26 0.36
C THR A 164 5.18 -0.67 1.55
N ASN A 165 4.72 0.33 2.31
CA ASN A 165 3.86 0.10 3.47
C ASN A 165 2.91 1.28 3.69
N PHE A 166 1.68 0.97 4.11
CA PHE A 166 0.74 1.97 4.61
C PHE A 166 0.34 1.65 6.05
N TYR A 167 0.48 2.62 6.93
CA TYR A 167 0.16 2.46 8.35
C TYR A 167 -1.02 3.33 8.78
N GLY A 168 -2.22 2.79 8.77
CA GLY A 168 -3.43 3.49 9.23
C GLY A 168 -3.50 3.73 10.74
N SER A 169 -2.69 3.02 11.54
CA SER A 169 -2.63 3.16 13.01
C SER A 169 -1.21 2.91 13.52
N GLY A 170 -0.90 3.44 14.71
CA GLY A 170 0.37 3.23 15.38
C GLY A 170 0.55 1.79 15.89
N GLY A 171 1.79 1.46 16.29
CA GLY A 171 2.15 0.16 16.87
C GLY A 171 3.66 -0.09 16.80
N SER A 172 4.15 -1.12 17.50
CA SER A 172 5.58 -1.47 17.55
C SER A 172 6.18 -1.82 16.18
N LYS A 173 5.34 -2.35 15.28
CA LYS A 173 5.78 -2.75 13.94
C LYS A 173 6.37 -1.60 13.12
N LEU A 174 5.89 -0.36 13.30
CA LEU A 174 6.43 0.82 12.61
C LEU A 174 7.90 1.03 12.95
N ASN A 175 8.20 0.96 14.26
CA ASN A 175 9.56 1.14 14.76
C ASN A 175 10.51 0.02 14.30
N GLU A 176 10.01 -1.21 14.27
CA GLU A 176 10.75 -2.37 13.78
C GLU A 176 11.05 -2.23 12.28
N THR A 177 10.06 -1.81 11.48
CA THR A 177 10.21 -1.59 10.04
C THR A 177 11.21 -0.47 9.76
N ALA A 178 11.06 0.69 10.39
CA ALA A 178 11.98 1.84 10.22
C ALA A 178 13.42 1.43 10.53
N ARG A 179 13.66 0.73 11.64
CA ARG A 179 14.98 0.24 12.02
C ARG A 179 15.53 -0.77 11.02
N SER A 180 14.70 -1.72 10.58
CA SER A 180 15.11 -2.73 9.59
C SER A 180 15.52 -2.09 8.26
N TYR A 181 14.76 -1.10 7.79
CA TYR A 181 15.04 -0.44 6.51
C TYR A 181 16.20 0.55 6.60
N LYS A 182 16.42 1.16 7.76
CA LYS A 182 17.64 1.91 8.04
C LYS A 182 18.89 1.03 7.87
N ASN A 183 18.89 -0.17 8.46
CA ASN A 183 20.00 -1.12 8.32
C ASN A 183 20.19 -1.57 6.86
N LEU A 184 19.09 -1.95 6.20
CA LEU A 184 19.12 -2.33 4.79
C LEU A 184 19.72 -1.23 3.88
N THR A 185 19.38 0.03 4.17
CA THR A 185 19.97 1.18 3.46
C THR A 185 21.48 1.27 3.66
N LEU A 186 21.94 1.11 4.89
CA LEU A 186 23.37 1.15 5.19
C LEU A 186 24.14 0.02 4.49
N GLU A 187 23.57 -1.18 4.46
CA GLU A 187 24.12 -2.33 3.74
C GLU A 187 24.13 -2.08 2.22
N SER A 188 23.04 -1.57 1.65
CA SER A 188 22.91 -1.31 0.21
C SER A 188 23.87 -0.24 -0.30
N ARG A 189 24.23 0.76 0.51
CA ARG A 189 25.17 1.83 0.14
C ARG A 189 26.56 1.33 -0.25
N THR A 190 26.94 0.14 0.20
CA THR A 190 28.24 -0.45 -0.12
C THR A 190 28.28 -1.12 -1.50
N ILE A 191 27.11 -1.20 -2.16
CA ILE A 191 26.94 -1.93 -3.42
C ILE A 191 26.73 -0.94 -4.56
N GLU A 192 27.71 -0.87 -5.47
CA GLU A 192 27.63 0.03 -6.63
C GLU A 192 26.47 -0.35 -7.55
N GLY A 193 25.68 0.65 -7.95
CA GLY A 193 24.55 0.46 -8.84
C GLY A 193 23.32 -0.19 -8.20
N PHE A 194 23.30 -0.36 -6.88
CA PHE A 194 22.15 -0.89 -6.14
C PHE A 194 21.69 0.12 -5.09
N ASN A 195 20.40 0.41 -5.09
CA ASN A 195 19.76 1.35 -4.16
C ASN A 195 18.56 0.70 -3.50
N PHE A 196 18.34 1.03 -2.23
CA PHE A 196 17.09 0.70 -1.54
C PHE A 196 16.17 1.92 -1.53
N MET A 197 14.91 1.71 -1.87
CA MET A 197 13.87 2.73 -1.93
C MET A 197 12.67 2.29 -1.10
N TRP A 198 12.11 3.21 -0.34
CA TRP A 198 10.97 2.92 0.52
C TRP A 198 9.85 3.93 0.32
N PHE A 199 8.67 3.44 -0.04
CA PHE A 199 7.43 4.21 -0.07
C PHE A 199 6.59 3.89 1.16
N THR A 200 6.29 4.90 1.97
CA THR A 200 5.47 4.73 3.16
C THR A 200 4.59 5.93 3.42
N ASP A 201 3.37 5.66 3.92
CA ASP A 201 2.43 6.71 4.29
C ASP A 201 1.49 6.23 5.41
N GLY A 202 0.65 7.13 5.87
CA GLY A 202 -0.42 6.89 6.82
C GLY A 202 -0.24 7.54 8.18
N LYS A 203 -1.38 7.84 8.81
CA LYS A 203 -1.44 8.54 10.12
C LYS A 203 -0.78 7.76 11.27
N GLY A 204 -0.51 6.47 11.08
CA GLY A 204 0.21 5.65 12.07
C GLY A 204 1.58 6.21 12.42
N TRP A 205 2.25 6.88 11.47
CA TRP A 205 3.55 7.48 11.67
C TRP A 205 3.57 8.63 12.67
N PHE A 206 2.44 9.28 12.97
CA PHE A 206 2.40 10.30 14.03
C PHE A 206 2.86 9.74 15.38
N SER A 207 2.57 8.47 15.67
CA SER A 207 3.00 7.82 16.91
C SER A 207 4.46 7.36 16.92
N ALA A 208 5.09 7.26 15.74
CA ALA A 208 6.46 6.80 15.57
C ALA A 208 7.33 7.82 14.80
N ARG A 209 6.94 9.10 14.85
CA ARG A 209 7.54 10.20 14.09
C ARG A 209 9.06 10.27 14.25
N HIS A 210 9.55 10.21 15.48
CA HIS A 210 10.98 10.30 15.77
C HIS A 210 11.80 9.22 15.05
N ASN A 211 11.33 7.97 15.06
CA ASN A 211 12.00 6.87 14.38
C ASN A 211 11.96 7.01 12.85
N LEU A 212 10.88 7.59 12.31
CA LEU A 212 10.79 7.89 10.87
C LEU A 212 11.75 9.01 10.49
N GLU A 213 11.86 10.08 11.30
CA GLU A 213 12.81 11.19 11.10
C GLU A 213 14.25 10.67 11.09
N GLU A 214 14.65 9.86 12.08
CA GLU A 214 15.98 9.24 12.09
C GLU A 214 16.25 8.36 10.84
N THR A 215 15.22 7.73 10.32
CA THR A 215 15.34 6.92 9.10
C THR A 215 15.48 7.81 7.88
N PHE A 216 14.73 8.92 7.82
CA PHE A 216 14.78 9.89 6.74
C PHE A 216 16.18 10.49 6.56
N ASP A 217 16.90 10.76 7.67
CA ASP A 217 18.27 11.27 7.63
C ASP A 217 19.27 10.29 6.98
N VAL A 218 18.95 9.01 7.00
CA VAL A 218 19.83 7.95 6.48
C VAL A 218 19.39 7.47 5.10
N LEU A 219 18.08 7.39 4.84
CA LEU A 219 17.49 6.80 3.63
C LEU A 219 17.27 7.87 2.55
N PRO A 220 18.10 7.97 1.51
CA PRO A 220 17.98 9.00 0.47
C PRO A 220 16.72 8.85 -0.39
N HIS A 221 16.15 7.64 -0.44
CA HIS A 221 14.97 7.32 -1.25
C HIS A 221 13.82 6.87 -0.35
N LEU A 222 13.39 7.75 0.56
CA LEU A 222 12.20 7.59 1.39
C LEU A 222 11.14 8.57 0.90
N TYR A 223 10.02 8.05 0.45
CA TYR A 223 8.95 8.82 -0.21
C TYR A 223 7.58 8.46 0.36
N ASN A 224 6.64 9.37 0.19
CA ASN A 224 5.23 9.19 0.52
C ASN A 224 4.36 9.20 -0.76
N ILE A 225 3.04 9.14 -0.60
CA ILE A 225 2.09 9.17 -1.73
C ILE A 225 2.15 10.51 -2.48
N GLN A 226 2.32 11.62 -1.76
CA GLN A 226 2.43 12.94 -2.38
C GLN A 226 3.67 13.06 -3.29
N ASP A 227 4.78 12.42 -2.93
CA ASP A 227 5.99 12.39 -3.77
C ASP A 227 5.74 11.59 -5.06
N LEU A 228 4.95 10.50 -4.99
CA LEU A 228 4.53 9.74 -6.17
C LEU A 228 3.67 10.60 -7.11
N GLU A 229 2.69 11.33 -6.56
CA GLU A 229 1.83 12.25 -7.31
C GLU A 229 2.63 13.40 -7.94
N ASN A 230 3.67 13.88 -7.26
CA ASN A 230 4.59 14.89 -7.79
C ASN A 230 5.55 14.34 -8.86
N GLY A 231 5.53 13.01 -9.11
CA GLY A 231 6.27 12.39 -10.22
C GLY A 231 7.71 11.98 -9.89
N ILE A 232 8.02 11.72 -8.64
CA ILE A 232 9.38 11.32 -8.19
C ILE A 232 9.96 10.12 -8.97
N LEU A 233 9.12 9.26 -9.52
CA LEU A 233 9.57 8.13 -10.35
C LEU A 233 10.01 8.51 -11.78
N LYS A 234 9.86 9.78 -12.17
CA LYS A 234 10.27 10.31 -13.49
C LYS A 234 11.59 11.06 -13.43
N GLU A 235 12.12 11.29 -12.24
CA GLU A 235 13.42 11.92 -11.96
C GLU A 235 14.55 10.87 -11.96
#